data_c0bf211399145007ed51c8719b6ef82f
#
_entry.id   c0bf211399145007ed51c8719b6ef82f
#
_cell.length_a   1.000
_cell.length_b   1.000
_cell.length_c   1.000
_cell.angle_alpha   90.00
_cell.angle_beta   90.00
_cell.angle_gamma   90.00
#
_symmetry.space_group_name_H-M   'P 1'
#
loop_
_entity.id
_entity.type
_entity.pdbx_description
1 polymer ?
#
loop_
_entity_poly.entity_id
_entity_poly.type
_entity_poly.pdbx_seq_one_letter_code
_entity_poly.pdbx_strand_id
1 'polypeptide(L)'
;MKLLKLLSFLLLSLISFNGAAQIRKDSVSIPKDKPAITNLETRQLFKRKGRFFFYWGYNRDAFTNSDIHLKGDGYDFTVKNVTAKDEPEPISKTYIKYNTFSVPQYNYRLGYFINDKTFISVGEDHMKYSIDKQTTLLTGTITKDNNGGKNIGNYNNTEVIIGEDGDNKVNRATIADSLKGGFVSNFEHCDGLNDVTFEIGRIEQLWIAKNGKHVLSVLGAIGGGIVVPDSDTDILGYAPKHDMETGKKSYHLAGYSGSALIGIEFTFFKNFFLQGRLKAGYINLPDILTTVEGGKASQHFSFLESMLVVGYSYKFGKK
;
A
#
# COMPACT_ATOMS: atom_id res chain seq x y z
N MET A 1 -8.80 -2.97 17.51
CA MET A 1 -8.37 -4.15 18.31
C MET A 1 -9.04 -5.47 17.91
N LYS A 2 -10.34 -5.54 17.63
CA LYS A 2 -11.02 -6.79 17.22
C LYS A 2 -10.63 -7.29 15.83
N LEU A 3 -10.42 -6.39 14.86
CA LEU A 3 -10.05 -6.72 13.47
C LEU A 3 -8.62 -7.27 13.36
N LEU A 4 -7.69 -6.70 14.14
CA LEU A 4 -6.29 -7.15 14.17
C LEU A 4 -6.14 -8.58 14.74
N LYS A 5 -6.98 -8.93 15.74
CA LYS A 5 -7.02 -10.29 16.27
C LYS A 5 -7.62 -11.30 15.30
N LEU A 6 -8.55 -10.87 14.45
CA LEU A 6 -9.14 -11.73 13.41
C LEU A 6 -8.13 -12.01 12.27
N LEU A 7 -7.36 -10.99 11.85
CA LEU A 7 -6.29 -11.14 10.85
C LEU A 7 -5.15 -12.05 11.35
N SER A 8 -4.73 -11.91 12.61
CA SER A 8 -3.69 -12.79 13.18
C SER A 8 -4.16 -14.23 13.29
N PHE A 9 -5.45 -14.47 13.55
CA PHE A 9 -6.01 -15.83 13.57
C PHE A 9 -6.10 -16.46 12.17
N LEU A 10 -6.43 -15.66 11.13
CA LEU A 10 -6.42 -16.12 9.74
C LEU A 10 -5.00 -16.40 9.22
N LEU A 11 -4.00 -15.57 9.58
CA LEU A 11 -2.60 -15.81 9.21
C LEU A 11 -2.03 -17.08 9.86
N LEU A 12 -2.32 -17.31 11.15
CA LEU A 12 -1.89 -18.53 11.85
C LEU A 12 -2.56 -19.79 11.29
N SER A 13 -3.81 -19.73 10.85
CA SER A 13 -4.52 -20.86 10.24
C SER A 13 -3.96 -21.25 8.86
N LEU A 14 -3.38 -20.31 8.11
CA LEU A 14 -2.73 -20.58 6.81
C LEU A 14 -1.35 -21.24 6.97
N ILE A 15 -0.65 -21.01 8.09
CA ILE A 15 0.65 -21.62 8.40
C ILE A 15 0.48 -23.07 8.92
N SER A 16 -0.63 -23.37 9.59
CA SER A 16 -0.90 -24.69 10.18
C SER A 16 -1.35 -25.77 9.21
N PHE A 17 -1.58 -25.46 7.94
CA PHE A 17 -2.04 -26.45 6.94
C PHE A 17 -0.95 -27.37 6.37
N ASN A 18 0.30 -27.30 6.85
CA ASN A 18 1.39 -28.21 6.48
C ASN A 18 1.75 -29.25 7.56
N GLY A 19 0.92 -29.42 8.57
CA GLY A 19 1.16 -30.33 9.69
C GLY A 19 0.33 -31.60 9.62
N ALA A 20 0.95 -32.69 9.23
CA ALA A 20 0.69 -34.07 9.63
C ALA A 20 -0.67 -34.69 9.31
N ALA A 21 -0.81 -35.22 8.11
CA ALA A 21 -1.60 -36.43 7.93
C ALA A 21 -0.75 -37.64 8.42
N GLN A 22 -0.72 -37.91 9.71
CA GLN A 22 -0.27 -39.19 10.26
C GLN A 22 -1.40 -40.20 10.04
N ILE A 23 -1.21 -41.05 9.05
CA ILE A 23 -2.09 -42.22 8.80
C ILE A 23 -1.84 -43.23 9.94
N ARG A 24 -2.83 -43.37 10.81
CA ARG A 24 -2.92 -44.47 11.77
C ARG A 24 -3.09 -45.77 10.99
N LYS A 25 -2.09 -46.64 11.04
CA LYS A 25 -2.18 -48.01 10.52
C LYS A 25 -2.99 -48.85 11.50
N ASP A 26 -4.29 -48.84 11.36
CA ASP A 26 -5.14 -49.89 11.93
C ASP A 26 -5.38 -50.92 10.82
N SER A 27 -4.94 -52.14 11.06
CA SER A 27 -5.09 -53.29 10.18
C SER A 27 -6.56 -53.70 10.09
N VAL A 28 -7.28 -53.17 9.12
CA VAL A 28 -8.59 -53.66 8.72
C VAL A 28 -8.40 -54.59 7.51
N SER A 29 -8.74 -55.85 7.66
CA SER A 29 -8.78 -56.85 6.59
C SER A 29 -9.82 -56.44 5.55
N ILE A 30 -9.38 -56.07 4.36
CA ILE A 30 -10.22 -55.68 3.22
C ILE A 30 -10.68 -56.97 2.49
N PRO A 31 -11.99 -57.14 2.24
CA PRO A 31 -12.48 -58.20 1.38
C PRO A 31 -11.99 -58.01 -0.07
N LYS A 32 -11.54 -59.11 -0.69
CA LYS A 32 -10.84 -59.15 -1.98
C LYS A 32 -11.71 -58.97 -3.23
N ASP A 33 -12.94 -58.51 -3.16
CA ASP A 33 -13.80 -58.38 -4.36
C ASP A 33 -14.60 -57.08 -4.34
N LYS A 34 -13.92 -55.98 -4.65
CA LYS A 34 -14.57 -54.78 -5.21
C LYS A 34 -13.72 -54.26 -6.38
N PRO A 35 -14.36 -53.94 -7.55
CA PRO A 35 -13.63 -53.36 -8.66
C PRO A 35 -12.93 -52.08 -8.17
N ALA A 36 -11.63 -51.99 -8.42
CA ALA A 36 -10.84 -50.81 -8.11
C ALA A 36 -11.52 -49.59 -8.74
N ILE A 37 -11.92 -48.63 -7.92
CA ILE A 37 -12.30 -47.29 -8.40
C ILE A 37 -11.01 -46.61 -8.91
N THR A 38 -10.56 -47.03 -10.09
CA THR A 38 -9.49 -46.40 -10.86
C THR A 38 -10.08 -45.28 -11.71
N ASN A 39 -10.60 -44.22 -11.05
CA ASN A 39 -10.83 -42.95 -11.69
C ASN A 39 -10.50 -41.85 -10.71
N LEU A 40 -9.22 -41.78 -10.27
CA LEU A 40 -8.58 -40.53 -9.96
C LEU A 40 -8.44 -39.79 -11.29
N GLU A 41 -9.51 -39.09 -11.71
CA GLU A 41 -9.37 -38.09 -12.77
C GLU A 41 -8.19 -37.23 -12.38
N THR A 42 -7.09 -37.36 -13.13
CA THR A 42 -5.89 -36.49 -12.94
C THR A 42 -6.34 -35.08 -13.08
N ARG A 43 -6.47 -34.40 -11.93
CA ARG A 43 -6.94 -33.00 -11.89
C ARG A 43 -6.08 -32.18 -12.83
N GLN A 44 -6.67 -31.66 -13.91
CA GLN A 44 -5.97 -30.83 -14.85
C GLN A 44 -5.37 -29.63 -14.11
N LEU A 45 -4.05 -29.44 -14.19
CA LEU A 45 -3.35 -28.34 -13.56
C LEU A 45 -2.97 -27.29 -14.61
N PHE A 46 -3.24 -26.04 -14.29
CA PHE A 46 -2.81 -24.92 -15.11
C PHE A 46 -1.30 -24.68 -14.93
N LYS A 47 -0.56 -24.73 -16.03
CA LYS A 47 0.90 -24.62 -16.01
C LYS A 47 1.35 -23.17 -16.00
N ARG A 48 1.97 -22.73 -14.89
CA ARG A 48 2.49 -21.37 -14.71
C ARG A 48 4.02 -21.29 -14.79
N LYS A 49 4.74 -22.36 -14.48
CA LYS A 49 6.22 -22.37 -14.46
C LYS A 49 6.84 -21.75 -15.70
N GLY A 50 7.73 -20.77 -15.50
CA GLY A 50 8.43 -20.07 -16.55
C GLY A 50 7.63 -18.98 -17.25
N ARG A 51 6.45 -18.60 -16.72
CA ARG A 51 5.67 -17.47 -17.22
C ARG A 51 6.10 -16.19 -16.54
N PHE A 52 6.26 -15.13 -17.29
CA PHE A 52 6.27 -13.76 -16.80
C PHE A 52 4.85 -13.24 -16.72
N PHE A 53 4.59 -12.34 -15.81
CA PHE A 53 3.32 -11.62 -15.76
C PHE A 53 3.57 -10.14 -15.50
N PHE A 54 2.67 -9.34 -16.03
CA PHE A 54 2.55 -7.92 -15.73
C PHE A 54 1.09 -7.61 -15.43
N TYR A 55 0.85 -6.75 -14.47
CA TYR A 55 -0.46 -6.18 -14.25
C TYR A 55 -0.40 -4.67 -13.99
N TRP A 56 -1.52 -4.05 -14.25
CA TRP A 56 -1.85 -2.68 -13.88
C TRP A 56 -3.20 -2.67 -13.20
N GLY A 57 -3.41 -1.78 -12.23
CA GLY A 57 -4.69 -1.61 -11.57
C GLY A 57 -4.75 -0.38 -10.70
N TYR A 58 -5.80 -0.33 -9.89
CA TYR A 58 -6.08 0.77 -9.00
C TYR A 58 -6.30 0.27 -7.59
N ASN A 59 -5.96 1.10 -6.62
CA ASN A 59 -6.06 0.82 -5.19
C ASN A 59 -6.93 1.82 -4.45
N ARG A 60 -7.24 1.44 -3.22
CA ARG A 60 -7.84 2.28 -2.17
C ARG A 60 -7.22 1.88 -0.85
N ASP A 61 -6.93 2.88 -0.02
CA ASP A 61 -6.13 2.71 1.18
C ASP A 61 -6.87 3.17 2.42
N ALA A 62 -6.52 2.54 3.53
CA ALA A 62 -6.90 2.97 4.86
C ALA A 62 -5.66 2.91 5.75
N PHE A 63 -5.45 3.95 6.56
CA PHE A 63 -4.29 4.10 7.41
C PHE A 63 -4.67 4.06 8.89
N THR A 64 -3.78 3.55 9.72
CA THR A 64 -3.92 3.74 11.18
C THR A 64 -3.44 5.13 11.55
N ASN A 65 -3.93 5.64 12.68
CA ASN A 65 -3.39 6.87 13.26
C ASN A 65 -1.88 6.73 13.49
N SER A 66 -1.17 7.85 13.40
CA SER A 66 0.29 7.92 13.60
C SER A 66 0.68 9.17 14.37
N ASP A 67 1.80 9.11 15.08
CA ASP A 67 2.49 10.29 15.55
C ASP A 67 3.37 10.83 14.44
N ILE A 68 3.38 12.16 14.24
CA ILE A 68 4.25 12.83 13.27
C ILE A 68 5.23 13.69 14.07
N HIS A 69 6.50 13.32 14.05
CA HIS A 69 7.58 14.11 14.65
C HIS A 69 8.19 15.03 13.60
N LEU A 70 8.24 16.31 13.90
CA LEU A 70 8.64 17.40 13.00
C LEU A 70 9.85 18.12 13.59
N LYS A 71 10.91 18.26 12.79
CA LYS A 71 12.16 18.89 13.20
C LYS A 71 12.75 19.78 12.11
N GLY A 72 13.18 20.96 12.50
CA GLY A 72 13.80 21.93 11.61
C GLY A 72 14.54 23.03 12.36
N ASP A 73 14.92 24.10 11.66
CA ASP A 73 15.56 25.25 12.27
C ASP A 73 14.57 25.97 13.20
N GLY A 74 14.82 25.86 14.50
CA GLY A 74 13.99 26.48 15.54
C GLY A 74 12.73 25.71 15.92
N TYR A 75 12.55 24.46 15.52
CA TYR A 75 11.45 23.64 16.01
C TYR A 75 11.85 22.16 16.13
N ASP A 76 11.30 21.52 17.16
CA ASP A 76 11.39 20.08 17.41
C ASP A 76 10.15 19.68 18.21
N PHE A 77 9.12 19.15 17.51
CA PHE A 77 7.84 18.83 18.15
C PHE A 77 7.15 17.62 17.49
N THR A 78 6.24 17.03 18.21
CA THR A 78 5.42 15.91 17.74
C THR A 78 3.94 16.24 17.86
N VAL A 79 3.18 16.02 16.79
CA VAL A 79 1.72 15.95 16.81
C VAL A 79 1.31 14.49 16.93
N LYS A 80 0.42 14.18 17.88
CA LYS A 80 0.15 12.81 18.29
C LYS A 80 -1.17 12.28 17.77
N ASN A 81 -1.21 10.97 17.49
CA ASN A 81 -2.42 10.24 17.13
C ASN A 81 -3.16 10.85 15.92
N VAL A 82 -2.40 11.33 14.93
CA VAL A 82 -2.93 11.99 13.74
C VAL A 82 -3.65 10.97 12.87
N THR A 83 -4.89 11.31 12.50
CA THR A 83 -5.70 10.55 11.54
C THR A 83 -5.41 11.04 10.13
N ALA A 84 -5.27 10.11 9.20
CA ALA A 84 -5.15 10.41 7.79
C ALA A 84 -6.12 9.59 6.97
N LYS A 85 -6.46 10.12 5.81
CA LYS A 85 -7.35 9.51 4.84
C LYS A 85 -6.65 9.22 3.53
N ASP A 86 -7.27 8.34 2.78
CA ASP A 86 -7.05 8.15 1.35
C ASP A 86 -7.69 9.30 0.57
N GLU A 87 -7.05 9.76 -0.51
CA GLU A 87 -7.59 10.80 -1.41
C GLU A 87 -7.81 10.27 -2.83
N PRO A 88 -8.84 9.43 -3.01
CA PRO A 88 -9.13 8.88 -4.32
C PRO A 88 -9.63 9.91 -5.29
N GLU A 89 -9.15 9.88 -6.52
CA GLU A 89 -9.79 10.61 -7.61
C GLU A 89 -11.24 10.15 -7.79
N PRO A 90 -12.20 11.06 -8.03
CA PRO A 90 -13.56 10.68 -8.36
C PRO A 90 -13.61 9.78 -9.59
N ILE A 91 -14.47 8.74 -9.57
CA ILE A 91 -14.62 7.83 -10.69
C ILE A 91 -15.05 8.60 -11.93
N SER A 92 -14.18 8.68 -12.91
CA SER A 92 -14.37 9.48 -14.13
C SER A 92 -13.60 8.87 -15.31
N LYS A 93 -13.62 9.57 -16.45
CA LYS A 93 -12.84 9.18 -17.63
C LYS A 93 -11.31 9.20 -17.37
N THR A 94 -10.85 9.81 -16.29
CA THR A 94 -9.45 9.87 -15.87
C THR A 94 -8.84 8.48 -15.71
N TYR A 95 -9.65 7.50 -15.28
CA TYR A 95 -9.22 6.11 -15.08
C TYR A 95 -8.90 5.34 -16.36
N ILE A 96 -9.40 5.79 -17.51
CA ILE A 96 -9.31 5.05 -18.78
C ILE A 96 -8.64 5.82 -19.92
N LYS A 97 -8.35 7.11 -19.76
CA LYS A 97 -7.65 7.90 -20.77
C LYS A 97 -6.14 7.67 -20.67
N TYR A 98 -5.48 7.45 -21.80
CA TYR A 98 -4.05 7.13 -21.89
C TYR A 98 -3.12 8.20 -21.29
N ASN A 99 -3.55 9.46 -21.22
CA ASN A 99 -2.75 10.57 -20.70
C ASN A 99 -3.04 10.93 -19.24
N THR A 100 -4.01 10.27 -18.62
CA THR A 100 -4.41 10.53 -17.23
C THR A 100 -4.59 9.26 -16.39
N PHE A 101 -4.30 8.08 -16.95
CA PHE A 101 -4.53 6.81 -16.24
C PHE A 101 -3.63 6.63 -15.00
N SER A 102 -2.57 7.44 -14.86
CA SER A 102 -1.69 7.48 -13.69
C SER A 102 -2.03 8.60 -12.69
N VAL A 103 -3.08 9.39 -12.93
CA VAL A 103 -3.54 10.41 -11.98
C VAL A 103 -4.27 9.80 -10.78
N PRO A 104 -5.19 8.79 -10.96
CA PRO A 104 -5.73 8.06 -9.83
C PRO A 104 -4.64 7.21 -9.17
N GLN A 105 -4.87 6.81 -7.92
CA GLN A 105 -4.01 5.84 -7.25
C GLN A 105 -3.92 4.55 -8.07
N TYR A 106 -2.71 4.15 -8.40
CA TYR A 106 -2.46 3.01 -9.26
C TYR A 106 -1.45 2.05 -8.63
N ASN A 107 -1.44 0.84 -9.14
CA ASN A 107 -0.40 -0.12 -8.87
C ASN A 107 -0.03 -0.87 -10.14
N TYR A 108 1.23 -1.20 -10.26
CA TYR A 108 1.72 -2.07 -11.31
C TYR A 108 2.78 -3.03 -10.78
N ARG A 109 2.90 -4.20 -11.43
CA ARG A 109 3.87 -5.19 -11.00
C ARG A 109 4.29 -6.10 -12.13
N LEU A 110 5.59 -6.38 -12.18
CA LEU A 110 6.19 -7.38 -13.04
C LEU A 110 6.61 -8.58 -12.20
N GLY A 111 6.27 -9.79 -12.63
CA GLY A 111 6.61 -11.00 -11.90
C GLY A 111 6.94 -12.19 -12.77
N TYR A 112 7.45 -13.23 -12.11
CA TYR A 112 7.87 -14.47 -12.73
C TYR A 112 7.47 -15.67 -11.88
N PHE A 113 6.92 -16.71 -12.53
CA PHE A 113 6.56 -17.98 -11.90
C PHE A 113 7.76 -18.94 -11.89
N ILE A 114 8.36 -19.14 -10.71
CA ILE A 114 9.47 -20.07 -10.48
C ILE A 114 9.01 -21.52 -10.69
N ASN A 115 7.79 -21.82 -10.25
CA ASN A 115 7.11 -23.09 -10.48
C ASN A 115 5.61 -22.84 -10.74
N ASP A 116 4.79 -23.90 -10.83
CA ASP A 116 3.37 -23.75 -11.15
C ASP A 116 2.56 -23.04 -10.04
N LYS A 117 3.13 -22.85 -8.85
CA LYS A 117 2.46 -22.29 -7.68
C LYS A 117 3.17 -21.07 -7.08
N THR A 118 4.48 -20.95 -7.23
CA THR A 118 5.29 -19.92 -6.58
C THR A 118 5.74 -18.88 -7.58
N PHE A 119 5.59 -17.60 -7.20
CA PHE A 119 6.05 -16.48 -7.99
C PHE A 119 6.90 -15.51 -7.15
N ILE A 120 7.70 -14.74 -7.84
CA ILE A 120 8.37 -13.54 -7.33
C ILE A 120 7.95 -12.35 -8.19
N SER A 121 7.95 -11.17 -7.61
CA SER A 121 7.57 -9.96 -8.34
C SER A 121 8.19 -8.70 -7.74
N VAL A 122 8.30 -7.68 -8.57
CA VAL A 122 8.67 -6.31 -8.19
C VAL A 122 7.64 -5.35 -8.78
N GLY A 123 7.29 -4.32 -8.04
CA GLY A 123 6.32 -3.33 -8.49
C GLY A 123 6.21 -2.17 -7.55
N GLU A 124 5.29 -1.28 -7.87
CA GLU A 124 5.01 -0.06 -7.15
C GLU A 124 3.53 0.01 -6.84
N ASP A 125 3.24 0.38 -5.61
CA ASP A 125 1.90 0.73 -5.14
C ASP A 125 1.92 2.24 -4.85
N HIS A 126 1.17 3.01 -5.65
CA HIS A 126 1.05 4.47 -5.54
C HIS A 126 -0.13 4.80 -4.66
N MET A 127 0.12 5.00 -3.38
CA MET A 127 -0.87 5.39 -2.38
C MET A 127 -0.95 6.91 -2.25
N LYS A 128 -2.03 7.40 -1.64
CA LYS A 128 -2.20 8.81 -1.27
C LYS A 128 -2.55 8.90 0.21
N TYR A 129 -1.79 9.69 0.94
CA TYR A 129 -1.94 9.91 2.37
C TYR A 129 -2.12 11.39 2.64
N SER A 130 -3.21 11.79 3.25
CA SER A 130 -3.48 13.19 3.60
C SER A 130 -4.11 13.29 4.98
N ILE A 131 -3.68 14.26 5.80
CA ILE A 131 -4.31 14.52 7.08
C ILE A 131 -5.57 15.36 6.90
N ASP A 132 -6.59 15.07 7.73
CA ASP A 132 -7.78 15.89 7.83
C ASP A 132 -7.65 16.96 8.90
N LYS A 133 -8.51 18.01 8.83
CA LYS A 133 -8.68 18.95 9.93
C LYS A 133 -9.11 18.20 11.19
N GLN A 134 -8.29 18.30 12.23
CA GLN A 134 -8.51 17.59 13.47
C GLN A 134 -7.86 18.29 14.67
N THR A 135 -8.38 17.99 15.85
CA THR A 135 -7.74 18.36 17.12
C THR A 135 -6.81 17.23 17.54
N THR A 136 -5.59 17.57 17.90
CA THR A 136 -4.56 16.63 18.36
C THR A 136 -3.74 17.20 19.50
N LEU A 137 -2.83 16.40 20.06
CA LEU A 137 -1.93 16.83 21.12
C LEU A 137 -0.54 17.13 20.53
N LEU A 138 -0.01 18.29 20.87
CA LEU A 138 1.34 18.73 20.50
C LEU A 138 2.25 18.67 21.72
N THR A 139 3.45 18.13 21.54
CA THR A 139 4.51 18.10 22.55
C THR A 139 5.83 18.47 21.89
N GLY A 140 6.59 19.37 22.48
CA GLY A 140 7.90 19.79 21.97
C GLY A 140 8.13 21.29 22.13
N THR A 141 9.14 21.80 21.41
CA THR A 141 9.59 23.21 21.51
C THR A 141 9.60 23.84 20.14
N ILE A 142 9.10 25.07 20.06
CA ILE A 142 9.14 25.92 18.89
C ILE A 142 9.77 27.26 19.32
N THR A 143 10.91 27.58 18.79
CA THR A 143 11.64 28.84 19.05
C THR A 143 11.60 29.79 17.87
N LYS A 144 11.17 29.28 16.68
CA LYS A 144 11.07 30.05 15.47
C LYS A 144 9.91 29.53 14.61
N ASP A 145 9.12 30.42 14.05
CA ASP A 145 8.12 30.13 13.05
C ASP A 145 8.13 31.17 11.94
N ASN A 146 7.45 30.91 10.84
CA ASN A 146 7.27 31.86 9.74
C ASN A 146 5.88 32.52 9.78
N ASN A 147 5.17 32.44 10.92
CA ASN A 147 3.83 32.97 11.17
C ASN A 147 3.86 34.23 12.06
N GLY A 148 4.97 34.92 12.15
CA GLY A 148 5.15 36.12 12.97
C GLY A 148 5.24 35.83 14.46
N GLY A 149 5.76 34.66 14.86
CA GLY A 149 6.03 34.29 16.25
C GLY A 149 4.81 33.75 17.00
N LYS A 150 3.70 33.49 16.32
CA LYS A 150 2.43 33.06 16.98
C LYS A 150 2.49 31.66 17.61
N ASN A 151 3.35 30.79 17.10
CA ASN A 151 3.46 29.40 17.52
C ASN A 151 4.69 29.16 18.42
N ILE A 152 5.45 30.20 18.77
CA ILE A 152 6.64 30.06 19.61
C ILE A 152 6.23 29.69 21.04
N GLY A 153 6.83 28.62 21.56
CA GLY A 153 6.55 28.13 22.91
C GLY A 153 7.09 26.74 23.19
N ASN A 154 6.88 26.32 24.44
CA ASN A 154 7.10 24.97 24.91
C ASN A 154 5.73 24.31 25.15
N TYR A 155 5.52 23.16 24.56
CA TYR A 155 4.24 22.46 24.55
C TYR A 155 4.39 21.10 25.24
N ASN A 156 3.39 20.73 26.05
CA ASN A 156 3.34 19.45 26.74
C ASN A 156 1.92 18.89 26.67
N ASN A 157 1.66 18.03 25.71
CA ASN A 157 0.32 17.49 25.41
C ASN A 157 -0.74 18.60 25.31
N THR A 158 -0.37 19.69 24.63
CA THR A 158 -1.27 20.83 24.41
C THR A 158 -2.20 20.53 23.24
N GLU A 159 -3.51 20.73 23.40
CA GLU A 159 -4.47 20.62 22.31
C GLU A 159 -4.21 21.68 21.25
N VAL A 160 -4.12 21.24 20.00
CA VAL A 160 -3.94 22.09 18.83
C VAL A 160 -4.80 21.58 17.68
N ILE A 161 -5.16 22.47 16.75
CA ILE A 161 -5.83 22.13 15.50
C ILE A 161 -4.77 22.03 14.40
N ILE A 162 -4.83 20.95 13.62
CA ILE A 162 -4.00 20.73 12.43
C ILE A 162 -4.87 20.42 11.22
N GLY A 163 -4.30 20.46 10.00
CA GLY A 163 -5.03 20.18 8.77
C GLY A 163 -6.07 21.26 8.44
N GLU A 164 -5.83 22.52 8.77
CA GLU A 164 -6.81 23.61 8.56
C GLU A 164 -7.08 23.89 7.10
N ASP A 165 -6.15 23.60 6.19
CA ASP A 165 -6.29 23.79 4.75
C ASP A 165 -6.93 22.59 4.04
N GLY A 166 -7.38 21.57 4.81
CA GLY A 166 -8.05 20.39 4.27
C GLY A 166 -9.25 20.79 3.40
N ASP A 167 -9.29 20.30 2.18
CA ASP A 167 -10.32 20.46 1.12
C ASP A 167 -10.47 21.86 0.49
N ASN A 168 -10.03 22.93 1.09
CA ASN A 168 -9.86 24.15 0.35
C ASN A 168 -8.57 24.00 -0.46
N LYS A 169 -8.71 23.49 -1.67
CA LYS A 169 -7.73 23.74 -2.74
C LYS A 169 -7.62 25.25 -2.85
N VAL A 170 -6.86 25.82 -1.92
CA VAL A 170 -6.50 27.23 -1.94
C VAL A 170 -5.96 27.43 -3.32
N ASN A 171 -6.59 28.34 -4.04
CA ASN A 171 -6.11 28.77 -5.33
C ASN A 171 -4.66 29.23 -5.08
N ARG A 172 -3.71 28.38 -5.36
CA ARG A 172 -2.26 28.52 -5.05
C ARG A 172 -1.65 29.81 -5.59
N ALA A 173 -2.46 30.63 -6.28
CA ALA A 173 -2.12 31.97 -6.75
C ALA A 173 -1.91 33.00 -5.61
N THR A 174 -2.22 32.67 -4.35
CA THR A 174 -1.99 33.57 -3.22
C THR A 174 -1.26 32.85 -2.08
N ILE A 175 -0.04 32.41 -2.37
CA ILE A 175 0.88 31.79 -1.39
C ILE A 175 0.98 32.63 -0.11
N ALA A 176 0.92 33.97 -0.20
CA ALA A 176 0.96 34.88 0.94
C ALA A 176 -0.24 34.79 1.90
N ASP A 177 -1.40 34.31 1.44
CA ASP A 177 -2.61 34.17 2.27
C ASP A 177 -2.77 32.73 2.84
N SER A 178 -2.21 31.70 2.19
CA SER A 178 -2.21 30.32 2.69
C SER A 178 -1.23 30.11 3.86
N LEU A 179 -0.22 30.97 3.99
CA LEU A 179 0.77 30.96 5.07
C LEU A 179 0.25 31.51 6.42
N LYS A 180 -1.05 31.71 6.58
CA LYS A 180 -1.64 32.13 7.89
C LYS A 180 -1.76 30.95 8.87
N GLY A 181 -1.02 29.90 8.59
CA GLY A 181 -1.12 28.59 9.12
C GLY A 181 -0.97 28.44 10.61
N GLY A 182 -1.56 27.34 11.04
CA GLY A 182 -1.40 26.74 12.34
C GLY A 182 -0.02 26.09 12.50
N PHE A 183 0.06 25.13 13.40
CA PHE A 183 1.28 24.35 13.64
C PHE A 183 1.63 23.43 12.46
N VAL A 184 0.63 22.77 11.89
CA VAL A 184 0.70 21.92 10.69
C VAL A 184 -0.60 22.14 9.92
N SER A 185 -0.57 22.99 8.92
CA SER A 185 -1.75 23.32 8.13
C SER A 185 -2.01 22.27 7.05
N ASN A 186 -0.93 21.73 6.46
CA ASN A 186 -0.96 20.62 5.52
C ASN A 186 0.14 19.61 5.79
N PHE A 187 -0.17 18.33 5.61
CA PHE A 187 0.81 17.24 5.60
C PHE A 187 0.26 16.09 4.76
N GLU A 188 0.76 15.97 3.56
CA GLU A 188 0.27 14.98 2.62
C GLU A 188 1.38 14.37 1.75
N HIS A 189 1.11 13.17 1.24
CA HIS A 189 1.91 12.45 0.25
C HIS A 189 1.02 12.14 -0.97
N CYS A 190 0.36 13.15 -1.54
CA CYS A 190 -0.65 12.97 -2.58
C CYS A 190 -0.10 12.87 -3.99
N ASP A 191 1.09 13.41 -4.21
CA ASP A 191 1.83 13.24 -5.47
C ASP A 191 2.64 11.93 -5.51
N GLY A 192 2.46 11.10 -4.47
CA GLY A 192 2.95 9.72 -4.39
C GLY A 192 3.49 9.34 -3.02
N LEU A 193 2.78 8.50 -2.29
CA LEU A 193 3.36 7.63 -1.27
C LEU A 193 3.74 6.32 -2.00
N ASN A 194 4.85 6.37 -2.77
CA ASN A 194 5.25 5.27 -3.63
C ASN A 194 5.95 4.18 -2.81
N ASP A 195 5.30 3.01 -2.71
CA ASP A 195 5.85 1.82 -2.04
C ASP A 195 6.38 0.85 -3.11
N VAL A 196 7.70 0.88 -3.34
CA VAL A 196 8.38 0.03 -4.31
C VAL A 196 8.81 -1.25 -3.62
N THR A 197 8.10 -2.36 -3.90
CA THR A 197 8.23 -3.62 -3.16
C THR A 197 8.66 -4.79 -4.03
N PHE A 198 9.41 -5.70 -3.40
CA PHE A 198 9.61 -7.07 -3.86
C PHE A 198 8.66 -8.00 -3.09
N GLU A 199 8.00 -8.92 -3.80
CA GLU A 199 7.10 -9.91 -3.21
C GLU A 199 7.51 -11.33 -3.60
N ILE A 200 7.34 -12.27 -2.66
CA ILE A 200 7.30 -13.68 -2.93
C ILE A 200 5.92 -14.22 -2.56
N GLY A 201 5.31 -14.97 -3.48
CA GLY A 201 3.94 -15.41 -3.27
C GLY A 201 3.67 -16.81 -3.80
N ARG A 202 2.49 -17.28 -3.40
CA ARG A 202 1.96 -18.57 -3.80
C ARG A 202 0.54 -18.41 -4.34
N ILE A 203 0.24 -19.16 -5.39
CA ILE A 203 -1.08 -19.22 -6.03
C ILE A 203 -1.54 -20.67 -6.09
N GLU A 204 -2.77 -20.91 -5.67
CA GLU A 204 -3.40 -22.23 -5.68
C GLU A 204 -4.63 -22.21 -6.58
N GLN A 205 -4.67 -23.17 -7.50
CA GLN A 205 -5.80 -23.35 -8.38
C GLN A 205 -6.99 -23.97 -7.61
N LEU A 206 -8.11 -23.27 -7.59
CA LEU A 206 -9.38 -23.80 -7.05
C LEU A 206 -10.16 -24.56 -8.10
N TRP A 207 -10.25 -23.99 -9.30
CA TRP A 207 -11.03 -24.56 -10.39
C TRP A 207 -10.38 -24.28 -11.75
N ILE A 208 -10.61 -25.16 -12.71
CA ILE A 208 -10.24 -25.00 -14.12
C ILE A 208 -11.36 -25.49 -15.01
N ALA A 209 -11.68 -24.76 -16.07
CA ALA A 209 -12.65 -25.17 -17.06
C ALA A 209 -12.13 -26.36 -17.88
N LYS A 210 -13.03 -27.19 -18.39
CA LYS A 210 -12.68 -28.37 -19.21
C LYS A 210 -11.79 -28.06 -20.42
N ASN A 211 -11.94 -26.87 -21.00
CA ASN A 211 -11.10 -26.40 -22.12
C ASN A 211 -9.72 -25.90 -21.68
N GLY A 212 -9.41 -25.88 -20.38
CA GLY A 212 -8.14 -25.39 -19.83
C GLY A 212 -7.85 -23.90 -20.04
N LYS A 213 -8.83 -23.09 -20.45
CA LYS A 213 -8.64 -21.68 -20.80
C LYS A 213 -9.04 -20.72 -19.67
N HIS A 214 -9.88 -21.17 -18.75
CA HIS A 214 -10.38 -20.38 -17.64
C HIS A 214 -10.00 -21.04 -16.31
N VAL A 215 -9.45 -20.27 -15.39
CA VAL A 215 -8.94 -20.78 -14.10
C VAL A 215 -9.33 -19.81 -13.01
N LEU A 216 -9.87 -20.34 -11.92
CA LEU A 216 -10.06 -19.62 -10.67
C LEU A 216 -8.99 -20.05 -9.69
N SER A 217 -8.34 -19.11 -9.06
CA SER A 217 -7.25 -19.34 -8.10
C SER A 217 -7.34 -18.40 -6.91
N VAL A 218 -6.73 -18.79 -5.82
CA VAL A 218 -6.43 -17.91 -4.68
C VAL A 218 -4.92 -17.72 -4.60
N LEU A 219 -4.50 -16.57 -4.11
CA LEU A 219 -3.09 -16.26 -3.95
C LEU A 219 -2.82 -15.59 -2.62
N GLY A 220 -1.58 -15.71 -2.18
CA GLY A 220 -1.05 -14.99 -1.04
C GLY A 220 0.43 -14.69 -1.27
N ALA A 221 0.89 -13.56 -0.75
CA ALA A 221 2.29 -13.18 -0.82
C ALA A 221 2.70 -12.39 0.43
N ILE A 222 4.01 -12.36 0.65
CA ILE A 222 4.66 -11.45 1.60
C ILE A 222 5.67 -10.62 0.82
N GLY A 223 5.89 -9.41 1.26
CA GLY A 223 6.81 -8.49 0.58
C GLY A 223 7.39 -7.45 1.50
N GLY A 224 8.34 -6.72 0.97
CA GLY A 224 8.92 -5.55 1.61
C GLY A 224 9.66 -4.71 0.58
N GLY A 225 9.87 -3.46 0.92
CA GLY A 225 10.42 -2.51 -0.02
C GLY A 225 10.86 -1.19 0.58
N ILE A 226 11.04 -0.24 -0.29
CA ILE A 226 11.41 1.13 0.02
C ILE A 226 10.26 2.08 -0.30
N VAL A 227 10.14 3.13 0.50
CA VAL A 227 9.09 4.14 0.31
C VAL A 227 9.71 5.46 -0.12
N VAL A 228 9.23 5.98 -1.25
CA VAL A 228 9.74 7.17 -1.92
C VAL A 228 8.59 8.17 -2.11
N PRO A 229 8.23 8.92 -1.05
CA PRO A 229 7.15 9.90 -1.14
C PRO A 229 7.57 11.16 -1.88
N ASP A 230 6.57 11.84 -2.44
CA ASP A 230 6.60 13.26 -2.71
C ASP A 230 5.64 13.94 -1.75
N SER A 231 6.16 14.77 -0.85
CA SER A 231 5.42 15.31 0.29
C SER A 231 5.14 16.78 0.09
N ASP A 232 3.87 17.17 0.20
CA ASP A 232 3.42 18.55 0.26
C ASP A 232 3.04 18.88 1.71
N THR A 233 3.69 19.90 2.27
CA THR A 233 3.57 20.21 3.69
C THR A 233 3.54 21.71 3.93
N ASP A 234 2.70 22.17 4.86
CA ASP A 234 2.74 23.52 5.42
C ASP A 234 2.91 23.42 6.95
N ILE A 235 4.10 23.74 7.42
CA ILE A 235 4.51 23.58 8.81
C ILE A 235 5.01 24.93 9.33
N LEU A 236 4.31 25.49 10.33
CA LEU A 236 4.66 26.78 10.95
C LEU A 236 4.80 27.92 9.93
N GLY A 237 4.10 27.86 8.78
CA GLY A 237 4.18 28.82 7.69
C GLY A 237 5.43 28.70 6.82
N TYR A 238 6.22 27.64 6.95
CA TYR A 238 7.33 27.35 6.05
C TYR A 238 6.83 26.67 4.77
N ALA A 239 7.37 27.12 3.62
CA ALA A 239 7.01 26.56 2.33
C ALA A 239 7.40 25.07 2.20
N PRO A 240 6.61 24.28 1.47
CA PRO A 240 6.93 22.87 1.23
C PRO A 240 8.21 22.71 0.40
N LYS A 241 8.87 21.57 0.54
CA LYS A 241 10.03 21.21 -0.27
C LYS A 241 9.66 20.97 -1.74
N HIS A 242 8.44 20.59 -1.98
CA HIS A 242 7.85 20.50 -3.31
C HIS A 242 7.81 21.88 -3.96
N ASP A 243 8.39 22.02 -5.16
CA ASP A 243 8.39 23.29 -5.88
C ASP A 243 7.05 23.52 -6.57
N MET A 244 6.23 24.34 -5.95
CA MET A 244 4.88 24.66 -6.42
C MET A 244 4.85 25.49 -7.69
N GLU A 245 5.87 26.34 -7.93
CA GLU A 245 5.92 27.21 -9.13
C GLU A 245 6.28 26.43 -10.38
N THR A 246 7.27 25.55 -10.28
CA THR A 246 7.75 24.78 -11.42
C THR A 246 7.07 23.42 -11.55
N GLY A 247 6.29 22.98 -10.55
CA GLY A 247 5.73 21.63 -10.46
C GLY A 247 6.80 20.56 -10.32
N LYS A 248 8.03 20.93 -9.94
CA LYS A 248 9.14 19.99 -9.78
C LYS A 248 8.94 19.17 -8.51
N LYS A 249 8.69 17.90 -8.69
CA LYS A 249 8.52 16.94 -7.61
C LYS A 249 9.83 16.71 -6.85
N SER A 250 9.69 16.47 -5.54
CA SER A 250 10.81 16.30 -4.61
C SER A 250 10.84 14.88 -4.04
N TYR A 251 10.83 13.88 -4.92
CA TYR A 251 10.92 12.48 -4.49
C TYR A 251 12.15 12.21 -3.65
N HIS A 252 11.97 11.57 -2.52
CA HIS A 252 13.02 11.23 -1.58
C HIS A 252 12.84 9.82 -1.02
N LEU A 253 13.94 9.08 -0.87
CA LEU A 253 13.92 7.79 -0.19
C LEU A 253 13.72 8.05 1.32
N ALA A 254 12.49 7.99 1.78
CA ALA A 254 12.13 8.36 3.14
C ALA A 254 12.07 7.17 4.12
N GLY A 255 11.95 5.94 3.61
CA GLY A 255 11.80 4.81 4.51
C GLY A 255 11.62 3.46 3.83
N TYR A 256 10.98 2.56 4.57
CA TYR A 256 10.79 1.18 4.17
C TYR A 256 9.42 0.64 4.59
N SER A 257 9.02 -0.45 3.94
CA SER A 257 7.75 -1.13 4.18
C SER A 257 7.90 -2.64 4.34
N GLY A 258 6.87 -3.25 4.92
CA GLY A 258 6.68 -4.69 4.95
C GLY A 258 5.20 -5.02 4.89
N SER A 259 4.83 -6.06 4.12
CA SER A 259 3.43 -6.36 3.89
C SER A 259 3.15 -7.84 3.66
N ALA A 260 1.89 -8.20 3.82
CA ALA A 260 1.32 -9.48 3.43
C ALA A 260 0.00 -9.25 2.67
N LEU A 261 -0.28 -10.09 1.69
CA LEU A 261 -1.48 -9.98 0.91
C LEU A 261 -2.15 -11.33 0.66
N ILE A 262 -3.45 -11.26 0.40
CA ILE A 262 -4.27 -12.34 -0.13
C ILE A 262 -5.04 -11.84 -1.35
N GLY A 263 -5.45 -12.74 -2.23
CA GLY A 263 -6.22 -12.35 -3.40
C GLY A 263 -6.91 -13.52 -4.09
N ILE A 264 -7.79 -13.15 -5.01
CA ILE A 264 -8.48 -14.07 -5.91
C ILE A 264 -8.11 -13.68 -7.32
N GLU A 265 -7.76 -14.65 -8.14
CA GLU A 265 -7.45 -14.49 -9.56
C GLU A 265 -8.43 -15.29 -10.42
N PHE A 266 -8.99 -14.63 -11.41
CA PHE A 266 -9.65 -15.29 -12.52
C PHE A 266 -8.82 -15.11 -13.79
N THR A 267 -8.23 -16.21 -14.29
CA THR A 267 -7.51 -16.25 -15.56
C THR A 267 -8.47 -16.60 -16.68
N PHE A 268 -8.44 -15.85 -17.78
CA PHE A 268 -9.21 -16.13 -18.99
C PHE A 268 -8.31 -16.19 -20.24
N PHE A 269 -8.69 -17.01 -21.19
CA PHE A 269 -7.94 -17.29 -22.41
C PHE A 269 -6.47 -17.71 -22.19
N LYS A 270 -6.17 -18.33 -21.02
CA LYS A 270 -4.84 -18.79 -20.57
C LYS A 270 -3.84 -17.70 -20.21
N ASN A 271 -4.04 -16.48 -20.63
CA ASN A 271 -3.01 -15.44 -20.54
C ASN A 271 -3.48 -14.21 -19.80
N PHE A 272 -4.71 -13.75 -20.02
CA PHE A 272 -5.27 -12.60 -19.30
C PHE A 272 -5.78 -13.01 -17.95
N PHE A 273 -5.65 -12.12 -16.97
CA PHE A 273 -6.23 -12.34 -15.65
C PHE A 273 -6.77 -11.04 -15.05
N LEU A 274 -7.75 -11.21 -14.19
CA LEU A 274 -8.28 -10.21 -13.28
C LEU A 274 -8.00 -10.67 -11.86
N GLN A 275 -7.47 -9.78 -11.00
CA GLN A 275 -7.27 -10.07 -9.59
C GLN A 275 -7.95 -9.02 -8.71
N GLY A 276 -8.65 -9.49 -7.66
CA GLY A 276 -8.97 -8.71 -6.49
C GLY A 276 -7.98 -9.06 -5.39
N ARG A 277 -7.32 -8.08 -4.78
CA ARG A 277 -6.27 -8.25 -3.77
C ARG A 277 -6.57 -7.41 -2.54
N LEU A 278 -6.22 -7.92 -1.38
CA LEU A 278 -6.21 -7.20 -0.12
C LEU A 278 -4.82 -7.33 0.50
N LYS A 279 -4.17 -6.21 0.75
CA LYS A 279 -2.81 -6.11 1.28
C LYS A 279 -2.84 -5.36 2.59
N ALA A 280 -2.22 -5.92 3.62
CA ALA A 280 -2.00 -5.25 4.90
C ALA A 280 -0.50 -5.09 5.12
N GLY A 281 -0.08 -3.92 5.58
CA GLY A 281 1.34 -3.65 5.75
C GLY A 281 1.63 -2.60 6.82
N TYR A 282 2.91 -2.37 6.98
CA TYR A 282 3.49 -1.36 7.85
C TYR A 282 4.51 -0.55 7.10
N ILE A 283 4.43 0.77 7.23
CA ILE A 283 5.36 1.73 6.65
C ILE A 283 6.05 2.47 7.79
N ASN A 284 7.38 2.61 7.68
CA ASN A 284 8.19 3.46 8.56
C ASN A 284 8.97 4.46 7.71
N LEU A 285 8.73 5.74 7.97
CA LEU A 285 9.30 6.88 7.27
C LEU A 285 10.16 7.69 8.25
N PRO A 286 11.43 7.33 8.48
CA PRO A 286 12.30 8.07 9.41
C PRO A 286 12.83 9.39 8.83
N ASP A 287 12.73 9.64 7.53
CA ASP A 287 13.37 10.77 6.87
C ASP A 287 12.51 11.38 5.77
N ILE A 288 11.41 12.05 6.14
CA ILE A 288 10.55 12.79 5.21
C ILE A 288 11.09 14.20 5.06
N LEU A 289 11.28 14.67 3.83
CA LEU A 289 11.59 16.07 3.54
C LEU A 289 10.29 16.90 3.61
N THR A 290 10.31 18.00 4.37
CA THR A 290 9.10 18.79 4.60
C THR A 290 9.18 20.20 4.06
N THR A 291 10.23 20.95 4.37
CA THR A 291 10.33 22.38 4.01
C THR A 291 11.56 22.68 3.16
N VAL A 292 11.52 23.80 2.43
CA VAL A 292 12.68 24.27 1.61
C VAL A 292 13.88 24.61 2.48
N GLU A 293 13.67 24.99 3.74
CA GLU A 293 14.70 25.31 4.72
C GLU A 293 15.38 24.06 5.30
N GLY A 294 15.03 22.87 4.82
CA GLY A 294 15.63 21.60 5.25
C GLY A 294 14.94 20.97 6.45
N GLY A 295 13.68 21.33 6.71
CA GLY A 295 12.85 20.66 7.70
C GLY A 295 12.60 19.21 7.34
N LYS A 296 12.44 18.36 8.36
CA LYS A 296 12.22 16.94 8.25
C LYS A 296 11.08 16.48 9.13
N ALA A 297 10.45 15.36 8.73
CA ALA A 297 9.52 14.64 9.58
C ALA A 297 9.86 13.16 9.64
N SER A 298 9.33 12.50 10.68
CA SER A 298 9.31 11.06 10.76
C SER A 298 7.95 10.58 11.26
N GLN A 299 7.49 9.46 10.71
CA GLN A 299 6.25 8.80 11.11
C GLN A 299 6.26 7.31 10.78
N HIS A 300 5.32 6.58 11.38
CA HIS A 300 5.08 5.19 11.03
C HIS A 300 3.61 4.84 11.23
N PHE A 301 3.09 3.99 10.38
CA PHE A 301 1.69 3.56 10.44
C PHE A 301 1.50 2.20 9.76
N SER A 302 0.38 1.55 10.06
CA SER A 302 -0.09 0.39 9.31
C SER A 302 -1.11 0.81 8.28
N PHE A 303 -1.19 0.07 7.18
CA PHE A 303 -2.16 0.32 6.11
C PHE A 303 -2.91 -0.94 5.71
N LEU A 304 -4.08 -0.74 5.13
CA LEU A 304 -4.87 -1.76 4.46
C LEU A 304 -5.20 -1.24 3.06
N GLU A 305 -4.73 -1.95 2.04
CA GLU A 305 -4.89 -1.61 0.64
C GLU A 305 -5.78 -2.64 -0.05
N SER A 306 -6.80 -2.17 -0.76
CA SER A 306 -7.65 -2.98 -1.63
C SER A 306 -7.36 -2.64 -3.08
N MET A 307 -7.13 -3.67 -3.90
CA MET A 307 -6.69 -3.51 -5.29
C MET A 307 -7.57 -4.31 -6.24
N LEU A 308 -7.82 -3.71 -7.40
CA LEU A 308 -8.38 -4.40 -8.56
C LEU A 308 -7.42 -4.23 -9.74
N VAL A 309 -6.87 -5.35 -10.23
CA VAL A 309 -5.84 -5.33 -11.26
C VAL A 309 -6.19 -6.21 -12.43
N VAL A 310 -5.80 -5.78 -13.62
CA VAL A 310 -5.87 -6.53 -14.87
C VAL A 310 -4.45 -6.83 -15.33
N GLY A 311 -4.21 -8.06 -15.74
CA GLY A 311 -2.87 -8.45 -16.13
C GLY A 311 -2.82 -9.46 -17.27
N TYR A 312 -1.60 -9.66 -17.70
CA TYR A 312 -1.26 -10.59 -18.77
C TYR A 312 -0.06 -11.43 -18.35
N SER A 313 -0.14 -12.74 -18.58
CA SER A 313 0.99 -13.64 -18.31
C SER A 313 1.41 -14.36 -19.60
N TYR A 314 2.71 -14.41 -19.81
CA TYR A 314 3.30 -14.98 -21.03
C TYR A 314 4.51 -15.86 -20.74
N LYS A 315 4.66 -16.94 -21.48
CA LYS A 315 5.82 -17.82 -21.40
C LYS A 315 6.67 -17.61 -22.66
N PHE A 316 7.88 -17.12 -22.49
CA PHE A 316 8.88 -17.08 -23.54
C PHE A 316 9.44 -18.50 -23.77
N GLY A 317 9.52 -18.96 -25.01
CA GLY A 317 10.10 -20.26 -25.36
C GLY A 317 9.49 -20.84 -26.63
N LYS A 318 10.28 -21.58 -27.36
CA LYS A 318 9.84 -22.30 -28.58
C LYS A 318 8.69 -23.25 -28.22
N LYS A 319 7.69 -23.28 -29.11
CA LYS A 319 6.66 -24.33 -29.14
C LYS A 319 7.29 -25.71 -29.22
#